data_729e848b3a5bee9124f7765c3a8d2b99
#
_entry.id   729e848b3a5bee9124f7765c3a8d2b99
#
_cell.length_a   1.000
_cell.length_b   1.000
_cell.length_c   1.000
_cell.angle_alpha   90.00
_cell.angle_beta   90.00
_cell.angle_gamma   90.00
#
_symmetry.space_group_name_H-M   'P 1'
#
loop_
_entity.id
_entity.type
_entity.pdbx_description
1 polymer ?
#
loop_
_entity_poly.entity_id
_entity_poly.type
_entity_poly.pdbx_seq_one_letter_code
_entity_poly.pdbx_strand_id
1 'polypeptide(L)'
;MTPRPFSLPLVQMVSSDQFKAHCEGVLARIQAACARVGRDPASVRLLPVTKTHPVDAALLAYGFGLRAVGENRVQEAAQKRLLAPTDLRWELIGHLQSNKAKQALQAFDVIQSVDSAELATRLGRLAGEMGLRREVLIQVNSGEDPAKFGCDLADAPRLLEAALAQPALSVKGLMAIAPLSDDPAVADRTFAELRLCRDTLAARFGVALPELSMGMSGDLESAVAAGSTCVRVGSALFGSRPSA
;
A
#
# COMPACT_ATOMS: atom_id res chain seq x y z
N MET A 1 29.04 -11.06 30.38
CA MET A 1 27.57 -11.14 30.24
C MET A 1 27.25 -11.10 28.76
N THR A 2 26.99 -12.25 28.16
CA THR A 2 26.57 -12.37 26.75
C THR A 2 25.10 -11.93 26.65
N PRO A 3 24.72 -11.03 25.71
CA PRO A 3 23.34 -10.64 25.53
C PRO A 3 22.56 -11.88 25.07
N ARG A 4 21.43 -12.17 25.73
CA ARG A 4 20.49 -13.19 25.30
C ARG A 4 19.92 -12.79 23.96
N PRO A 5 19.82 -13.71 22.98
CA PRO A 5 19.14 -13.42 21.75
C PRO A 5 17.67 -13.11 22.03
N PHE A 6 17.18 -12.01 21.52
CA PHE A 6 15.76 -11.65 21.50
C PHE A 6 15.01 -12.73 20.70
N SER A 7 14.45 -13.71 21.39
CA SER A 7 13.50 -14.64 20.78
C SER A 7 12.18 -13.90 20.62
N LEU A 8 11.88 -13.45 19.41
CA LEU A 8 10.50 -13.09 19.05
C LEU A 8 9.61 -14.30 19.32
N PRO A 9 8.40 -14.12 19.88
CA PRO A 9 7.46 -15.22 20.00
C PRO A 9 7.29 -15.86 18.62
N LEU A 10 7.31 -17.19 18.56
CA LEU A 10 7.08 -17.97 17.35
C LEU A 10 5.68 -17.64 16.86
N VAL A 11 5.59 -16.70 15.92
CA VAL A 11 4.37 -16.46 15.18
C VAL A 11 4.10 -17.73 14.39
N GLN A 12 3.06 -18.46 14.73
CA GLN A 12 2.70 -19.65 13.99
C GLN A 12 2.25 -19.22 12.60
N MET A 13 3.17 -19.35 11.63
CA MET A 13 2.89 -19.02 10.23
C MET A 13 1.86 -19.99 9.66
N VAL A 14 0.97 -19.49 8.83
CA VAL A 14 0.08 -20.33 8.04
C VAL A 14 0.91 -21.25 7.13
N SER A 15 0.45 -22.49 6.92
CA SER A 15 1.09 -23.39 5.96
C SER A 15 0.91 -22.88 4.52
N SER A 16 1.72 -23.41 3.59
CA SER A 16 1.59 -23.05 2.16
C SER A 16 0.19 -23.34 1.62
N ASP A 17 -0.41 -24.48 2.01
CA ASP A 17 -1.76 -24.86 1.57
C ASP A 17 -2.83 -23.94 2.16
N GLN A 18 -2.70 -23.57 3.45
CA GLN A 18 -3.58 -22.60 4.07
C GLN A 18 -3.47 -21.22 3.41
N PHE A 19 -2.24 -20.76 3.16
CA PHE A 19 -2.02 -19.49 2.48
C PHE A 19 -2.63 -19.48 1.07
N LYS A 20 -2.46 -20.57 0.31
CA LYS A 20 -3.07 -20.75 -1.01
C LYS A 20 -4.59 -20.65 -0.92
N ALA A 21 -5.22 -21.39 -0.02
CA ALA A 21 -6.68 -21.34 0.18
C ALA A 21 -7.16 -19.93 0.57
N HIS A 22 -6.42 -19.22 1.42
CA HIS A 22 -6.73 -17.83 1.79
C HIS A 22 -6.62 -16.88 0.58
N CYS A 23 -5.56 -17.02 -0.25
CA CYS A 23 -5.41 -16.22 -1.46
C CYS A 23 -6.56 -16.47 -2.44
N GLU A 24 -6.91 -17.73 -2.69
CA GLU A 24 -8.03 -18.11 -3.57
C GLU A 24 -9.34 -17.52 -3.05
N GLY A 25 -9.58 -17.55 -1.74
CA GLY A 25 -10.75 -16.95 -1.12
C GLY A 25 -10.80 -15.42 -1.31
N VAL A 26 -9.67 -14.72 -1.14
CA VAL A 26 -9.61 -13.26 -1.36
C VAL A 26 -9.80 -12.93 -2.85
N LEU A 27 -9.18 -13.68 -3.75
CA LEU A 27 -9.33 -13.49 -5.20
C LEU A 27 -10.78 -13.73 -5.65
N ALA A 28 -11.45 -14.73 -5.10
CA ALA A 28 -12.88 -14.98 -5.35
C ALA A 28 -13.77 -13.81 -4.89
N ARG A 29 -13.46 -13.19 -3.72
CA ARG A 29 -14.15 -11.97 -3.27
C ARG A 29 -13.94 -10.80 -4.23
N ILE A 30 -12.70 -10.58 -4.71
CA ILE A 30 -12.40 -9.54 -5.71
C ILE A 30 -13.21 -9.80 -6.98
N GLN A 31 -13.21 -11.02 -7.47
CA GLN A 31 -13.96 -11.42 -8.66
C GLN A 31 -15.46 -11.18 -8.51
N ALA A 32 -16.04 -11.58 -7.37
CA ALA A 32 -17.46 -11.37 -7.09
C ALA A 32 -17.82 -9.87 -6.96
N ALA A 33 -16.93 -9.06 -6.35
CA ALA A 33 -17.11 -7.62 -6.24
C ALA A 33 -17.03 -6.94 -7.60
N CYS A 34 -16.08 -7.32 -8.44
CA CYS A 34 -15.95 -6.83 -9.82
C CYS A 34 -17.18 -7.16 -10.66
N ALA A 35 -17.68 -8.41 -10.59
CA ALA A 35 -18.85 -8.84 -11.32
C ALA A 35 -20.11 -8.01 -11.00
N ARG A 36 -20.29 -7.62 -9.73
CA ARG A 36 -21.42 -6.77 -9.29
C ARG A 36 -21.45 -5.40 -9.96
N VAL A 37 -20.29 -4.86 -10.35
CA VAL A 37 -20.15 -3.52 -10.92
C VAL A 37 -19.65 -3.54 -12.37
N GLY A 38 -19.64 -4.70 -13.03
CA GLY A 38 -19.26 -4.84 -14.44
C GLY A 38 -17.78 -4.55 -14.72
N ARG A 39 -16.88 -4.78 -13.74
CA ARG A 39 -15.44 -4.58 -13.91
C ARG A 39 -14.71 -5.89 -14.22
N ASP A 40 -13.63 -5.80 -14.97
CA ASP A 40 -12.69 -6.89 -15.16
C ASP A 40 -11.91 -7.14 -13.85
N PRO A 41 -11.95 -8.37 -13.28
CA PRO A 41 -11.15 -8.72 -12.10
C PRO A 41 -9.64 -8.50 -12.28
N ALA A 42 -9.11 -8.62 -13.49
CA ALA A 42 -7.71 -8.34 -13.80
C ALA A 42 -7.31 -6.87 -13.58
N SER A 43 -8.30 -5.96 -13.49
CA SER A 43 -8.07 -4.55 -13.16
C SER A 43 -7.76 -4.28 -11.67
N VAL A 44 -7.83 -5.32 -10.82
CA VAL A 44 -7.62 -5.20 -9.37
C VAL A 44 -6.53 -6.16 -8.91
N ARG A 45 -5.37 -5.64 -8.55
CA ARG A 45 -4.29 -6.46 -7.98
C ARG A 45 -4.45 -6.65 -6.48
N LEU A 46 -4.08 -7.83 -6.00
CA LEU A 46 -3.96 -8.15 -4.60
C LEU A 46 -2.52 -7.84 -4.14
N LEU A 47 -2.37 -6.97 -3.14
CA LEU A 47 -1.10 -6.68 -2.47
C LEU A 47 -1.10 -7.35 -1.09
N PRO A 48 -0.34 -8.46 -0.89
CA PRO A 48 -0.16 -9.06 0.43
C PRO A 48 0.56 -8.11 1.37
N VAL A 49 0.05 -7.96 2.59
CA VAL A 49 0.65 -7.09 3.61
C VAL A 49 1.39 -7.95 4.63
N THR A 50 2.71 -7.98 4.54
CA THR A 50 3.59 -8.88 5.31
C THR A 50 4.16 -8.26 6.59
N LYS A 51 3.70 -7.05 6.95
CA LYS A 51 4.13 -6.37 8.19
C LYS A 51 3.95 -7.26 9.42
N THR A 52 4.93 -7.22 10.33
CA THR A 52 4.95 -8.00 11.58
C THR A 52 5.10 -9.52 11.42
N HIS A 53 5.15 -10.03 10.21
CA HIS A 53 5.45 -11.43 9.92
C HIS A 53 6.93 -11.59 9.52
N PRO A 54 7.53 -12.77 9.66
CA PRO A 54 8.88 -13.04 9.14
C PRO A 54 8.90 -12.98 7.60
N VAL A 55 10.10 -13.06 7.01
CA VAL A 55 10.29 -13.06 5.55
C VAL A 55 9.52 -14.19 4.85
N ASP A 56 9.26 -15.28 5.54
CA ASP A 56 8.49 -16.43 5.06
C ASP A 56 7.11 -16.01 4.51
N ALA A 57 6.47 -14.97 5.08
CA ALA A 57 5.22 -14.43 4.56
C ALA A 57 5.40 -13.87 3.14
N ALA A 58 6.50 -13.19 2.88
CA ALA A 58 6.81 -12.67 1.55
C ALA A 58 7.18 -13.82 0.58
N LEU A 59 7.85 -14.85 1.07
CA LEU A 59 8.20 -16.05 0.27
C LEU A 59 6.95 -16.87 -0.08
N LEU A 60 5.99 -17.02 0.84
CA LEU A 60 4.69 -17.64 0.55
C LEU A 60 3.93 -16.87 -0.56
N ALA A 61 3.87 -15.55 -0.45
CA ALA A 61 3.25 -14.71 -1.46
C ALA A 61 3.93 -14.86 -2.83
N TYR A 62 5.26 -14.84 -2.86
CA TYR A 62 6.04 -15.04 -4.07
C TYR A 62 5.84 -16.44 -4.70
N GLY A 63 5.83 -17.50 -3.88
CA GLY A 63 5.58 -18.88 -4.30
C GLY A 63 4.18 -19.08 -4.89
N PHE A 64 3.18 -18.33 -4.41
CA PHE A 64 1.83 -18.31 -4.97
C PHE A 64 1.75 -17.58 -6.34
N GLY A 65 2.78 -16.82 -6.70
CA GLY A 65 2.82 -16.04 -7.95
C GLY A 65 2.61 -14.54 -7.79
N LEU A 66 2.45 -14.03 -6.56
CA LEU A 66 2.35 -12.59 -6.30
C LEU A 66 3.76 -11.97 -6.35
N ARG A 67 3.90 -10.86 -7.07
CA ARG A 67 5.21 -10.23 -7.37
C ARG A 67 5.44 -8.93 -6.62
N ALA A 68 4.56 -8.60 -5.66
CA ALA A 68 4.71 -7.44 -4.80
C ALA A 68 4.22 -7.75 -3.38
N VAL A 69 4.79 -7.08 -2.38
CA VAL A 69 4.35 -7.15 -0.97
C VAL A 69 4.35 -5.76 -0.35
N GLY A 70 3.43 -5.53 0.58
CA GLY A 70 3.28 -4.28 1.32
C GLY A 70 3.90 -4.35 2.72
N GLU A 71 4.67 -3.34 3.09
CA GLU A 71 5.27 -3.20 4.40
C GLU A 71 4.97 -1.83 5.03
N ASN A 72 4.91 -1.79 6.36
CA ASN A 72 4.68 -0.54 7.08
C ASN A 72 5.96 0.13 7.57
N ARG A 73 7.05 -0.62 7.77
CA ARG A 73 8.26 -0.14 8.44
C ARG A 73 9.48 -0.32 7.55
N VAL A 74 10.22 0.78 7.38
CA VAL A 74 11.42 0.80 6.50
C VAL A 74 12.47 -0.22 6.94
N GLN A 75 12.75 -0.30 8.23
CA GLN A 75 13.78 -1.20 8.77
C GLN A 75 13.40 -2.67 8.57
N GLU A 76 12.12 -3.02 8.77
CA GLU A 76 11.61 -4.37 8.60
C GLU A 76 11.72 -4.81 7.14
N ALA A 77 11.29 -3.97 6.21
CA ALA A 77 11.40 -4.23 4.78
C ALA A 77 12.86 -4.38 4.32
N ALA A 78 13.75 -3.50 4.79
CA ALA A 78 15.16 -3.54 4.43
C ALA A 78 15.84 -4.88 4.81
N GLN A 79 15.49 -5.45 5.98
CA GLN A 79 16.01 -6.75 6.41
C GLN A 79 15.42 -7.89 5.61
N LYS A 80 14.11 -7.91 5.38
CA LYS A 80 13.41 -8.97 4.63
C LYS A 80 13.85 -9.00 3.17
N ARG A 81 14.04 -7.82 2.55
CA ARG A 81 14.45 -7.71 1.14
C ARG A 81 15.77 -8.44 0.85
N LEU A 82 16.69 -8.49 1.82
CA LEU A 82 17.98 -9.20 1.67
C LEU A 82 17.83 -10.74 1.59
N LEU A 83 16.70 -11.26 2.05
CA LEU A 83 16.41 -12.69 2.14
C LEU A 83 15.34 -13.13 1.13
N ALA A 84 14.81 -12.22 0.35
CA ALA A 84 13.74 -12.47 -0.61
C ALA A 84 14.26 -12.46 -2.05
N PRO A 85 13.51 -13.02 -3.03
CA PRO A 85 13.84 -12.92 -4.45
C PRO A 85 14.00 -11.47 -4.90
N THR A 86 14.98 -11.21 -5.76
CA THR A 86 15.36 -9.84 -6.19
C THR A 86 14.31 -9.18 -7.08
N ASP A 87 13.45 -9.97 -7.72
CA ASP A 87 12.33 -9.52 -8.55
C ASP A 87 11.02 -9.31 -7.77
N LEU A 88 11.01 -9.63 -6.46
CA LEU A 88 9.89 -9.28 -5.58
C LEU A 88 9.90 -7.78 -5.30
N ARG A 89 8.83 -7.09 -5.68
CA ARG A 89 8.66 -5.65 -5.44
C ARG A 89 8.20 -5.40 -4.00
N TRP A 90 8.76 -4.35 -3.41
CA TRP A 90 8.44 -3.91 -2.05
C TRP A 90 7.73 -2.57 -2.08
N GLU A 91 6.57 -2.49 -1.46
CA GLU A 91 5.74 -1.29 -1.43
C GLU A 91 5.57 -0.79 0.00
N LEU A 92 5.98 0.45 0.25
CA LEU A 92 5.76 1.10 1.55
C LEU A 92 4.31 1.62 1.60
N ILE A 93 3.54 1.06 2.54
CA ILE A 93 2.13 1.42 2.76
C ILE A 93 1.89 2.04 4.14
N GLY A 94 2.92 2.12 4.99
CA GLY A 94 2.89 2.80 6.29
C GLY A 94 3.43 4.22 6.19
N HIS A 95 3.07 5.07 7.17
CA HIS A 95 3.55 6.44 7.23
C HIS A 95 5.07 6.53 7.19
N LEU A 96 5.58 7.41 6.34
CA LEU A 96 7.00 7.63 6.15
C LEU A 96 7.46 8.90 6.86
N GLN A 97 8.22 8.73 7.93
CA GLN A 97 8.91 9.86 8.55
C GLN A 97 10.01 10.40 7.61
N SER A 98 10.08 11.72 7.45
CA SER A 98 11.01 12.38 6.51
C SER A 98 12.48 12.02 6.73
N ASN A 99 12.91 11.77 7.99
CA ASN A 99 14.28 11.35 8.29
C ASN A 99 14.62 9.94 7.80
N LYS A 100 13.62 9.11 7.45
CA LYS A 100 13.79 7.77 6.89
C LYS A 100 13.70 7.72 5.36
N ALA A 101 13.49 8.86 4.70
CA ALA A 101 13.29 8.94 3.24
C ALA A 101 14.41 8.25 2.43
N LYS A 102 15.69 8.47 2.79
CA LYS A 102 16.83 7.84 2.10
C LYS A 102 16.79 6.30 2.23
N GLN A 103 16.51 5.79 3.42
CA GLN A 103 16.40 4.34 3.65
C GLN A 103 15.18 3.76 2.93
N ALA A 104 14.06 4.49 2.89
CA ALA A 104 12.86 4.06 2.16
C ALA A 104 13.15 3.93 0.66
N LEU A 105 13.84 4.88 0.04
CA LEU A 105 14.25 4.81 -1.36
C LEU A 105 15.16 3.60 -1.69
N GLN A 106 15.92 3.11 -0.72
CA GLN A 106 16.75 1.90 -0.88
C GLN A 106 15.95 0.62 -0.71
N ALA A 107 14.97 0.62 0.21
CA ALA A 107 14.24 -0.58 0.60
C ALA A 107 12.97 -0.83 -0.23
N PHE A 108 12.40 0.18 -0.88
CA PHE A 108 11.12 0.09 -1.58
C PHE A 108 11.21 0.48 -3.04
N ASP A 109 10.43 -0.19 -3.85
CA ASP A 109 10.24 0.11 -5.26
C ASP A 109 9.10 1.11 -5.46
N VAL A 110 8.10 1.09 -4.55
CA VAL A 110 6.95 2.00 -4.53
C VAL A 110 6.77 2.57 -3.13
N ILE A 111 6.50 3.87 -3.03
CA ILE A 111 6.12 4.54 -1.78
C ILE A 111 4.68 5.04 -1.94
N GLN A 112 3.73 4.37 -1.30
CA GLN A 112 2.30 4.70 -1.40
C GLN A 112 1.85 5.78 -0.41
N SER A 113 2.72 6.18 0.52
CA SER A 113 2.40 7.02 1.67
C SER A 113 3.03 8.41 1.59
N VAL A 114 3.04 9.03 0.40
CA VAL A 114 3.50 10.41 0.25
C VAL A 114 2.35 11.34 0.62
N ASP A 115 2.44 12.00 1.77
CA ASP A 115 1.35 12.75 2.40
C ASP A 115 1.62 14.26 2.54
N SER A 116 2.79 14.75 2.07
CA SER A 116 3.12 16.18 2.11
C SER A 116 4.02 16.59 0.96
N ALA A 117 3.93 17.87 0.55
CA ALA A 117 4.77 18.45 -0.50
C ALA A 117 6.25 18.44 -0.10
N GLU A 118 6.54 18.63 1.19
CA GLU A 118 7.86 18.58 1.77
C GLU A 118 8.47 17.18 1.64
N LEU A 119 7.68 16.13 1.91
CA LEU A 119 8.11 14.73 1.75
C LEU A 119 8.34 14.40 0.27
N ALA A 120 7.44 14.82 -0.63
CA ALA A 120 7.60 14.62 -2.08
C ALA A 120 8.88 15.27 -2.60
N THR A 121 9.13 16.52 -2.24
CA THR A 121 10.35 17.26 -2.63
C THR A 121 11.60 16.57 -2.09
N ARG A 122 11.58 16.15 -0.83
CA ARG A 122 12.70 15.44 -0.20
C ARG A 122 12.99 14.10 -0.87
N LEU A 123 11.96 13.32 -1.16
CA LEU A 123 12.10 12.04 -1.87
C LEU A 123 12.66 12.25 -3.28
N GLY A 124 12.14 13.22 -4.02
CA GLY A 124 12.60 13.55 -5.37
C GLY A 124 14.06 13.93 -5.41
N ARG A 125 14.49 14.85 -4.53
CA ARG A 125 15.89 15.26 -4.39
C ARG A 125 16.79 14.07 -4.06
N LEU A 126 16.46 13.30 -3.02
CA LEU A 126 17.27 12.16 -2.59
C LEU A 126 17.32 11.05 -3.66
N ALA A 127 16.21 10.75 -4.33
CA ALA A 127 16.18 9.78 -5.42
C ALA A 127 17.09 10.23 -6.58
N GLY A 128 17.04 11.51 -6.96
CA GLY A 128 17.93 12.09 -7.98
C GLY A 128 19.41 11.99 -7.60
N GLU A 129 19.78 12.35 -6.36
CA GLU A 129 21.15 12.22 -5.83
C GLU A 129 21.65 10.77 -5.84
N MET A 130 20.75 9.79 -5.70
CA MET A 130 21.05 8.36 -5.72
C MET A 130 20.99 7.73 -7.12
N GLY A 131 20.65 8.48 -8.16
CA GLY A 131 20.43 7.96 -9.52
C GLY A 131 19.23 7.00 -9.61
N LEU A 132 18.25 7.13 -8.71
CA LEU A 132 17.08 6.28 -8.66
C LEU A 132 15.86 6.98 -9.26
N ARG A 133 14.95 6.18 -9.80
CA ARG A 133 13.59 6.62 -10.10
C ARG A 133 12.62 5.75 -9.30
N ARG A 134 11.67 6.37 -8.59
CA ARG A 134 10.73 5.64 -7.72
C ARG A 134 9.28 5.96 -8.07
N GLU A 135 8.47 4.91 -8.05
CA GLU A 135 7.01 5.06 -8.15
C GLU A 135 6.45 5.52 -6.81
N VAL A 136 5.52 6.47 -6.85
CA VAL A 136 4.87 7.00 -5.65
C VAL A 136 3.37 7.12 -5.84
N LEU A 137 2.62 6.97 -4.74
CA LEU A 137 1.23 7.37 -4.65
C LEU A 137 1.10 8.51 -3.63
N ILE A 138 0.18 9.41 -3.91
CA ILE A 138 -0.21 10.47 -2.99
C ILE A 138 -1.19 9.87 -1.98
N GLN A 139 -0.86 9.93 -0.69
CA GLN A 139 -1.77 9.52 0.36
C GLN A 139 -2.70 10.65 0.74
N VAL A 140 -4.01 10.40 0.62
CA VAL A 140 -5.08 11.37 0.92
C VAL A 140 -5.92 10.83 2.07
N ASN A 141 -6.23 11.69 3.04
CA ASN A 141 -7.19 11.41 4.11
C ASN A 141 -8.62 11.72 3.64
N SER A 142 -9.10 10.96 2.65
CA SER A 142 -10.42 11.16 2.05
C SER A 142 -11.59 10.76 2.97
N GLY A 143 -11.30 10.12 4.11
CA GLY A 143 -12.29 9.80 5.15
C GLY A 143 -12.36 10.84 6.26
N GLU A 144 -11.56 11.91 6.20
CA GLU A 144 -11.50 13.00 7.19
C GLU A 144 -11.30 12.50 8.64
N ASP A 145 -10.60 11.38 8.81
CA ASP A 145 -10.31 10.81 10.12
C ASP A 145 -9.01 11.41 10.69
N PRO A 146 -9.06 12.21 11.76
CA PRO A 146 -7.88 12.86 12.34
C PRO A 146 -6.85 11.86 12.89
N ALA A 147 -7.23 10.59 13.08
CA ALA A 147 -6.32 9.53 13.50
C ALA A 147 -5.56 8.88 12.33
N LYS A 148 -5.84 9.27 11.08
CA LYS A 148 -5.19 8.73 9.89
C LYS A 148 -4.22 9.72 9.27
N PHE A 149 -3.16 9.17 8.68
CA PHE A 149 -2.22 9.93 7.85
C PHE A 149 -2.81 10.18 6.45
N GLY A 150 -2.23 11.12 5.75
CA GLY A 150 -2.64 11.57 4.42
C GLY A 150 -2.83 13.09 4.43
N CYS A 151 -2.65 13.74 3.30
CA CYS A 151 -3.04 15.14 3.16
C CYS A 151 -4.56 15.26 3.11
N ASP A 152 -5.08 16.42 3.45
CA ASP A 152 -6.49 16.74 3.25
C ASP A 152 -6.81 16.83 1.75
N LEU A 153 -8.08 16.59 1.38
CA LEU A 153 -8.54 16.69 0.00
C LEU A 153 -8.19 18.06 -0.64
N ALA A 154 -8.29 19.13 0.14
CA ALA A 154 -7.97 20.47 -0.31
C ALA A 154 -6.48 20.69 -0.64
N ASP A 155 -5.58 19.96 0.02
CA ASP A 155 -4.13 20.05 -0.18
C ASP A 155 -3.60 19.10 -1.26
N ALA A 156 -4.40 18.14 -1.69
CA ALA A 156 -4.00 17.14 -2.68
C ALA A 156 -3.49 17.73 -4.01
N PRO A 157 -4.07 18.82 -4.56
CA PRO A 157 -3.53 19.47 -5.75
C PRO A 157 -2.10 20.01 -5.56
N ARG A 158 -1.84 20.69 -4.44
CA ARG A 158 -0.51 21.24 -4.11
C ARG A 158 0.52 20.14 -3.94
N LEU A 159 0.14 19.06 -3.27
CA LEU A 159 1.01 17.91 -3.08
C LEU A 159 1.32 17.21 -4.41
N LEU A 160 0.32 17.00 -5.27
CA LEU A 160 0.53 16.41 -6.58
C LEU A 160 1.46 17.26 -7.44
N GLU A 161 1.25 18.59 -7.48
CA GLU A 161 2.13 19.52 -8.21
C GLU A 161 3.58 19.40 -7.74
N ALA A 162 3.80 19.40 -6.42
CA ALA A 162 5.15 19.23 -5.84
C ALA A 162 5.78 17.89 -6.21
N ALA A 163 5.00 16.80 -6.26
CA ALA A 163 5.47 15.48 -6.64
C ALA A 163 5.79 15.38 -8.15
N LEU A 164 4.94 15.96 -9.01
CA LEU A 164 5.15 16.01 -10.46
C LEU A 164 6.37 16.86 -10.85
N ALA A 165 6.71 17.87 -10.06
CA ALA A 165 7.91 18.68 -10.25
C ALA A 165 9.22 17.92 -9.97
N GLN A 166 9.15 16.67 -9.47
CA GLN A 166 10.32 15.85 -9.16
C GLN A 166 10.62 14.83 -10.28
N PRO A 167 11.64 15.02 -11.15
CA PRO A 167 11.90 14.11 -12.27
C PRO A 167 12.22 12.67 -11.84
N ALA A 168 12.75 12.51 -10.64
CA ALA A 168 13.10 11.21 -10.06
C ALA A 168 11.90 10.46 -9.45
N LEU A 169 10.71 11.08 -9.41
CA LEU A 169 9.48 10.44 -8.99
C LEU A 169 8.56 10.15 -10.18
N SER A 170 7.87 9.02 -10.13
CA SER A 170 6.81 8.65 -11.06
C SER A 170 5.50 8.52 -10.28
N VAL A 171 4.68 9.57 -10.31
CA VAL A 171 3.39 9.53 -9.62
C VAL A 171 2.44 8.61 -10.37
N LYS A 172 1.94 7.56 -9.70
CA LYS A 172 1.07 6.54 -10.29
C LYS A 172 -0.40 6.70 -9.92
N GLY A 173 -0.71 7.41 -8.85
CA GLY A 173 -2.09 7.54 -8.41
C GLY A 173 -2.21 7.97 -6.96
N LEU A 174 -3.32 7.59 -6.34
CA LEU A 174 -3.65 7.94 -4.97
C LEU A 174 -3.79 6.71 -4.07
N MET A 175 -3.61 6.92 -2.76
CA MET A 175 -3.84 5.91 -1.73
C MET A 175 -4.69 6.51 -0.61
N ALA A 176 -5.62 5.72 -0.06
CA ALA A 176 -6.33 6.05 1.18
C ALA A 176 -6.53 4.83 2.07
N ILE A 177 -6.76 5.10 3.36
CA ILE A 177 -7.17 4.13 4.37
C ILE A 177 -8.47 4.65 4.98
N ALA A 178 -9.56 3.88 4.82
CA ALA A 178 -10.85 4.26 5.42
C ALA A 178 -10.79 4.27 6.95
N PRO A 179 -11.58 5.11 7.61
CA PRO A 179 -11.79 5.03 9.05
C PRO A 179 -12.27 3.64 9.45
N LEU A 180 -11.85 3.17 10.62
CA LEU A 180 -12.37 1.92 11.16
C LEU A 180 -13.84 2.14 11.62
N SER A 181 -14.76 1.47 10.97
CA SER A 181 -16.20 1.58 11.27
C SER A 181 -16.91 0.27 10.93
N ASP A 182 -17.94 -0.05 11.71
CA ASP A 182 -18.85 -1.15 11.40
C ASP A 182 -19.93 -0.74 10.38
N ASP A 183 -20.07 0.58 10.11
CA ASP A 183 -20.94 1.10 9.07
C ASP A 183 -20.22 1.09 7.71
N PRO A 184 -20.64 0.24 6.76
CA PRO A 184 -20.01 0.16 5.44
C PRO A 184 -20.11 1.46 4.65
N ALA A 185 -21.09 2.31 4.93
CA ALA A 185 -21.24 3.61 4.27
C ALA A 185 -20.04 4.56 4.51
N VAL A 186 -19.29 4.36 5.60
CA VAL A 186 -18.05 5.13 5.88
C VAL A 186 -16.98 4.78 4.85
N ALA A 187 -16.76 3.50 4.59
CA ALA A 187 -15.79 3.04 3.57
C ALA A 187 -16.25 3.46 2.16
N ASP A 188 -17.54 3.31 1.85
CA ASP A 188 -18.11 3.69 0.54
C ASP A 188 -17.87 5.17 0.24
N ARG A 189 -18.17 6.08 1.18
CA ARG A 189 -17.91 7.52 1.02
C ARG A 189 -16.42 7.81 0.87
N THR A 190 -15.59 7.25 1.74
CA THR A 190 -14.12 7.46 1.71
C THR A 190 -13.52 7.09 0.36
N PHE A 191 -13.92 5.96 -0.21
CA PHE A 191 -13.37 5.48 -1.47
C PHE A 191 -13.95 6.20 -2.68
N ALA A 192 -15.22 6.62 -2.62
CA ALA A 192 -15.82 7.47 -3.65
C ALA A 192 -15.14 8.85 -3.72
N GLU A 193 -14.87 9.46 -2.57
CA GLU A 193 -14.15 10.75 -2.48
C GLU A 193 -12.71 10.62 -3.01
N LEU A 194 -12.00 9.54 -2.68
CA LEU A 194 -10.66 9.30 -3.23
C LEU A 194 -10.68 9.19 -4.75
N ARG A 195 -11.65 8.46 -5.30
CA ARG A 195 -11.81 8.32 -6.74
C ARG A 195 -12.09 9.67 -7.40
N LEU A 196 -13.05 10.44 -6.86
CA LEU A 196 -13.38 11.77 -7.37
C LEU A 196 -12.15 12.69 -7.33
N CYS A 197 -11.41 12.67 -6.22
CA CYS A 197 -10.16 13.42 -6.09
C CYS A 197 -9.16 13.04 -7.19
N ARG A 198 -8.90 11.73 -7.40
CA ARG A 198 -8.01 11.24 -8.46
C ARG A 198 -8.44 11.72 -9.84
N ASP A 199 -9.73 11.58 -10.18
CA ASP A 199 -10.25 11.93 -11.50
C ASP A 199 -10.15 13.45 -11.74
N THR A 200 -10.44 14.24 -10.72
CA THR A 200 -10.29 15.71 -10.75
C THR A 200 -8.83 16.13 -10.93
N LEU A 201 -7.92 15.52 -10.19
CA LEU A 201 -6.49 15.80 -10.29
C LEU A 201 -5.92 15.37 -11.64
N ALA A 202 -6.28 14.21 -12.15
CA ALA A 202 -5.85 13.72 -13.46
C ALA A 202 -6.27 14.69 -14.57
N ALA A 203 -7.53 15.15 -14.56
CA ALA A 203 -8.03 16.12 -15.52
C ALA A 203 -7.34 17.49 -15.38
N ARG A 204 -7.19 18.00 -14.16
CA ARG A 204 -6.58 19.31 -13.89
C ARG A 204 -5.12 19.40 -14.33
N PHE A 205 -4.34 18.36 -14.09
CA PHE A 205 -2.90 18.35 -14.39
C PHE A 205 -2.56 17.70 -15.74
N GLY A 206 -3.54 17.12 -16.44
CA GLY A 206 -3.33 16.44 -17.72
C GLY A 206 -2.43 15.20 -17.60
N VAL A 207 -2.52 14.49 -16.47
CA VAL A 207 -1.67 13.33 -16.18
C VAL A 207 -2.50 12.07 -15.96
N ALA A 208 -1.92 10.91 -16.30
CA ALA A 208 -2.51 9.63 -15.96
C ALA A 208 -2.19 9.28 -14.50
N LEU A 209 -3.23 9.00 -13.71
CA LEU A 209 -3.15 8.49 -12.34
C LEU A 209 -3.87 7.14 -12.26
N PRO A 210 -3.30 6.08 -12.87
CA PRO A 210 -4.02 4.81 -13.07
C PRO A 210 -4.28 4.06 -11.76
N GLU A 211 -3.50 4.29 -10.70
CA GLU A 211 -3.63 3.55 -9.46
C GLU A 211 -4.56 4.23 -8.44
N LEU A 212 -5.47 3.42 -7.88
CA LEU A 212 -6.21 3.70 -6.66
C LEU A 212 -5.92 2.57 -5.67
N SER A 213 -5.00 2.82 -4.73
CA SER A 213 -4.67 1.88 -3.67
C SER A 213 -5.59 2.14 -2.47
N MET A 214 -6.63 1.34 -2.36
CA MET A 214 -7.64 1.44 -1.30
C MET A 214 -8.33 0.10 -1.11
N GLY A 215 -8.82 -0.14 0.12
CA GLY A 215 -9.43 -1.40 0.51
C GLY A 215 -8.46 -2.37 1.19
N MET A 216 -8.98 -2.98 2.24
CA MET A 216 -8.33 -3.99 3.08
C MET A 216 -9.26 -5.19 3.28
N SER A 217 -8.92 -6.11 4.20
CA SER A 217 -9.70 -7.33 4.43
C SER A 217 -11.18 -7.09 4.75
N GLY A 218 -11.51 -5.97 5.41
CA GLY A 218 -12.88 -5.67 5.91
C GLY A 218 -13.74 -4.82 4.97
N ASP A 219 -13.11 -4.09 4.05
CA ASP A 219 -13.77 -3.09 3.19
C ASP A 219 -13.44 -3.26 1.69
N LEU A 220 -12.97 -4.48 1.33
CA LEU A 220 -12.52 -4.82 -0.02
C LEU A 220 -13.62 -4.63 -1.06
N GLU A 221 -14.84 -5.06 -0.76
CA GLU A 221 -15.98 -4.98 -1.68
C GLU A 221 -16.33 -3.53 -2.01
N SER A 222 -16.41 -2.67 -0.99
CA SER A 222 -16.62 -1.22 -1.14
C SER A 222 -15.52 -0.57 -1.97
N ALA A 223 -14.27 -0.92 -1.71
CA ALA A 223 -13.14 -0.40 -2.46
C ALA A 223 -13.18 -0.80 -3.94
N VAL A 224 -13.46 -2.07 -4.23
CA VAL A 224 -13.59 -2.56 -5.61
C VAL A 224 -14.75 -1.86 -6.34
N ALA A 225 -15.90 -1.70 -5.67
CA ALA A 225 -17.05 -1.00 -6.24
C ALA A 225 -16.72 0.47 -6.56
N ALA A 226 -15.95 1.14 -5.69
CA ALA A 226 -15.49 2.52 -5.89
C ALA A 226 -14.35 2.67 -6.92
N GLY A 227 -13.80 1.57 -7.46
CA GLY A 227 -12.78 1.63 -8.51
C GLY A 227 -11.35 1.34 -8.07
N SER A 228 -11.15 0.73 -6.89
CA SER A 228 -9.81 0.28 -6.45
C SER A 228 -9.09 -0.52 -7.53
N THR A 229 -7.80 -0.26 -7.72
CA THR A 229 -6.91 -1.04 -8.59
C THR A 229 -5.89 -1.87 -7.79
N CYS A 230 -5.81 -1.60 -6.48
CA CYS A 230 -4.92 -2.30 -5.56
C CYS A 230 -5.59 -2.45 -4.19
N VAL A 231 -5.91 -3.67 -3.80
CA VAL A 231 -6.38 -4.00 -2.45
C VAL A 231 -5.25 -4.57 -1.61
N ARG A 232 -5.12 -4.11 -0.36
CA ARG A 232 -4.02 -4.42 0.56
C ARG A 232 -4.52 -5.36 1.65
N VAL A 233 -4.15 -6.63 1.57
CA VAL A 233 -4.70 -7.67 2.45
C VAL A 233 -3.61 -8.31 3.30
N GLY A 234 -3.78 -8.29 4.61
CA GLY A 234 -2.87 -8.92 5.58
C GLY A 234 -3.55 -10.04 6.35
N SER A 235 -4.45 -9.70 7.27
CA SER A 235 -5.06 -10.66 8.21
C SER A 235 -5.83 -11.79 7.53
N ALA A 236 -6.50 -11.53 6.41
CA ALA A 236 -7.19 -12.56 5.66
C ALA A 236 -6.24 -13.53 4.94
N LEU A 237 -4.96 -13.18 4.75
CA LEU A 237 -3.95 -14.05 4.13
C LEU A 237 -3.11 -14.80 5.18
N PHE A 238 -2.64 -14.09 6.20
CA PHE A 238 -1.64 -14.59 7.15
C PHE A 238 -2.20 -14.90 8.54
N GLY A 239 -3.51 -14.71 8.75
CA GLY A 239 -4.16 -14.87 10.05
C GLY A 239 -4.07 -13.61 10.92
N SER A 240 -4.71 -13.69 12.10
CA SER A 240 -4.69 -12.64 13.11
C SER A 240 -3.27 -12.45 13.66
N ARG A 241 -2.93 -11.20 13.97
CA ARG A 241 -1.65 -10.92 14.63
C ARG A 241 -1.63 -11.55 16.01
N PRO A 242 -0.47 -12.04 16.49
CA PRO A 242 -0.32 -12.32 17.91
C PRO A 242 -0.63 -11.03 18.67
N SER A 243 -1.49 -11.12 19.69
CA SER A 243 -1.66 -10.05 20.66
C SER A 243 -0.29 -9.74 21.30
N ALA A 244 0.11 -8.48 21.23
CA ALA A 244 1.33 -7.99 21.87
C ALA A 244 1.21 -8.06 23.40
#